data_8817cbe595ac533115ef2f9e5e0545cc
#
_entry.id   8817cbe595ac533115ef2f9e5e0545cc
#
_cell.length_a   1.000
_cell.length_b   1.000
_cell.length_c   1.000
_cell.angle_alpha   90.00
_cell.angle_beta   90.00
_cell.angle_gamma   90.00
#
_symmetry.space_group_name_H-M   'P 1'
#
loop_
_entity.id
_entity.type
_entity.pdbx_description
1 polymer ?
#
loop_
_entity_poly.entity_id
_entity_poly.type
_entity_poly.pdbx_seq_one_letter_code
_entity_poly.pdbx_strand_id
1 'polypeptide(L)'
;MKRGEAVRCIVDYDLFDVNINGEEGCFVKLDEVSNKSLTYFWINGEWAELETSQFELINKSGYIPTKNKEFVSRIKTLEYSY
;
A
#
# COMPACT_ATOMS: atom_id res chain seq x y z
N MET A 1 -2.99 0.44 11.93
CA MET A 1 -2.72 1.00 10.60
C MET A 1 -4.05 1.27 9.92
N LYS A 2 -4.21 2.43 9.36
CA LYS A 2 -5.48 2.87 8.77
C LYS A 2 -5.39 2.87 7.24
N ARG A 3 -6.52 2.57 6.58
CA ARG A 3 -6.62 2.64 5.13
C ARG A 3 -6.19 4.00 4.60
N GLY A 4 -5.37 3.98 3.54
CA GLY A 4 -4.87 5.19 2.91
C GLY A 4 -3.59 5.75 3.52
N GLU A 5 -3.10 5.19 4.62
CA GLU A 5 -1.82 5.62 5.17
C GLU A 5 -0.67 5.29 4.22
N ALA A 6 0.28 6.21 4.10
CA ALA A 6 1.44 6.03 3.25
C ALA A 6 2.40 5.00 3.85
N VAL A 7 2.89 4.10 3.00
CA VAL A 7 3.84 3.06 3.37
C VAL A 7 5.00 3.03 2.40
N ARG A 8 6.11 2.45 2.84
CA ARG A 8 7.28 2.19 2.00
C ARG A 8 7.66 0.73 2.14
N CYS A 9 7.88 0.07 1.01
CA CYS A 9 8.44 -1.28 1.00
C CYS A 9 9.91 -1.22 1.42
N ILE A 10 10.31 -2.09 2.33
CA ILE A 10 11.68 -2.10 2.90
C ILE A 10 12.46 -3.36 2.58
N VAL A 11 11.93 -4.20 1.70
CA VAL A 11 12.60 -5.43 1.25
C VAL A 11 12.57 -5.49 -0.27
N ASP A 12 13.46 -6.30 -0.83
CA ASP A 12 13.41 -6.59 -2.26
C ASP A 12 12.15 -7.39 -2.57
N TYR A 13 11.33 -6.88 -3.46
CA TYR A 13 10.08 -7.50 -3.86
C TYR A 13 9.80 -7.13 -5.30
N ASP A 14 9.73 -8.14 -6.16
CA ASP A 14 9.38 -7.95 -7.57
C ASP A 14 7.86 -7.99 -7.72
N LEU A 15 7.29 -6.83 -8.01
CA LEU A 15 5.87 -6.66 -8.26
C LEU A 15 5.68 -6.40 -9.76
N PHE A 16 5.31 -7.44 -10.50
CA PHE A 16 5.17 -7.38 -11.96
C PHE A 16 6.42 -6.79 -12.64
N ASP A 17 7.57 -7.43 -12.38
CA ASP A 17 8.89 -7.07 -12.93
C ASP A 17 9.45 -5.72 -12.45
N VAL A 18 8.84 -5.12 -11.44
CA VAL A 18 9.34 -3.90 -10.80
C VAL A 18 9.76 -4.22 -9.37
N ASN A 19 11.02 -3.99 -9.04
CA ASN A 19 11.47 -4.08 -7.65
C ASN A 19 10.98 -2.86 -6.88
N ILE A 20 10.07 -3.07 -5.93
CA ILE A 20 9.42 -2.01 -5.18
C ILE A 20 10.15 -1.64 -3.88
N ASN A 21 11.36 -2.17 -3.63
CA ASN A 21 12.14 -1.80 -2.45
C ASN A 21 12.42 -0.29 -2.43
N GLY A 22 12.07 0.36 -1.35
CA GLY A 22 12.19 1.82 -1.21
C GLY A 22 11.06 2.62 -1.85
N GLU A 23 10.16 1.97 -2.57
CA GLU A 23 9.04 2.64 -3.23
C GLU A 23 7.87 2.86 -2.28
N GLU A 24 7.13 3.90 -2.54
CA GLU A 24 6.01 4.33 -1.73
C GLU A 24 4.67 3.86 -2.29
N GLY A 25 3.74 3.60 -1.39
CA GLY A 25 2.39 3.22 -1.73
C GLY A 25 1.44 3.56 -0.60
N CYS A 26 0.28 2.95 -0.59
CA CYS A 26 -0.66 3.12 0.51
C CYS A 26 -1.19 1.78 1.02
N PHE A 27 -1.42 1.73 2.31
CA PHE A 27 -2.09 0.61 2.96
C PHE A 27 -3.59 0.64 2.66
N VAL A 28 -4.17 -0.51 2.36
CA VAL A 28 -5.60 -0.64 2.10
C VAL A 28 -6.27 -1.43 3.21
N LYS A 29 -5.88 -2.66 3.42
CA LYS A 29 -6.46 -3.49 4.48
C LYS A 29 -5.53 -4.62 4.90
N LEU A 30 -5.74 -5.15 6.09
CA LEU A 30 -5.10 -6.37 6.57
C LEU A 30 -6.04 -7.56 6.31
N ASP A 31 -5.52 -8.59 5.68
CA ASP A 31 -6.20 -9.87 5.59
C ASP A 31 -5.88 -10.67 6.86
N GLU A 32 -6.86 -10.82 7.74
CA GLU A 32 -6.69 -11.49 9.02
C GLU A 32 -6.38 -12.98 8.88
N VAL A 33 -6.82 -13.59 7.80
CA VAL A 33 -6.58 -15.03 7.55
C VAL A 33 -5.15 -15.30 7.15
N SER A 34 -4.63 -14.55 6.17
CA SER A 34 -3.25 -14.70 5.67
C SER A 34 -2.23 -13.92 6.48
N ASN A 35 -2.68 -12.97 7.31
CA ASN A 35 -1.86 -12.00 8.03
C ASN A 35 -1.00 -11.12 7.10
N LYS A 36 -1.45 -10.94 5.87
CA LYS A 36 -0.81 -10.07 4.90
C LYS A 36 -1.60 -8.80 4.70
N SER A 37 -0.90 -7.72 4.42
CA SER A 37 -1.51 -6.42 4.16
C SER A 37 -1.63 -6.19 2.67
N LEU A 38 -2.80 -5.79 2.22
CA LEU A 38 -3.01 -5.35 0.84
C LEU A 38 -2.54 -3.91 0.74
N THR A 39 -1.54 -3.66 -0.10
CA THR A 39 -0.94 -2.35 -0.34
C THR A 39 -0.99 -2.01 -1.82
N TYR A 40 -1.03 -0.72 -2.12
CA TYR A 40 -1.03 -0.24 -3.50
C TYR A 40 0.22 0.61 -3.71
N PHE A 41 0.98 0.31 -4.76
CA PHE A 41 2.24 1.01 -5.03
C PHE A 41 2.12 1.97 -6.21
N TRP A 42 2.67 3.17 -6.04
CA TRP A 42 2.57 4.26 -7.02
C TRP A 42 3.37 4.01 -8.29
N ILE A 43 4.48 3.31 -8.16
CA ILE A 43 5.44 3.17 -9.25
C ILE A 43 4.85 2.44 -10.47
N ASN A 44 4.02 1.44 -10.23
CA ASN A 44 3.44 0.65 -11.31
C ASN A 44 1.92 0.53 -11.24
N GLY A 45 1.29 1.14 -10.24
CA GLY A 45 -0.16 1.07 -10.08
C GLY A 45 -0.69 -0.31 -9.76
N GLU A 46 0.10 -1.15 -9.12
CA GLU A 46 -0.26 -2.53 -8.82
C GLU A 46 -0.46 -2.79 -7.34
N TRP A 47 -1.25 -3.81 -7.05
CA TRP A 47 -1.54 -4.26 -5.69
C TRP A 47 -0.52 -5.30 -5.25
N ALA A 48 -0.03 -5.18 -4.03
CA ALA A 48 0.88 -6.15 -3.42
C ALA A 48 0.32 -6.65 -2.09
N GLU A 49 0.47 -7.94 -1.84
CA GLU A 49 0.21 -8.52 -0.53
C GLU A 49 1.53 -8.66 0.20
N LEU A 50 1.73 -7.85 1.23
CA LEU A 50 2.97 -7.80 1.99
C LEU A 50 2.73 -8.15 3.45
N GLU A 51 3.70 -8.85 4.04
CA GLU A 51 3.74 -9.04 5.48
C GLU A 51 4.10 -7.71 6.16
N THR A 52 3.67 -7.54 7.40
CA THR A 52 3.92 -6.30 8.14
C THR A 52 5.40 -6.00 8.35
N SER A 53 6.26 -7.02 8.28
CA SER A 53 7.71 -6.87 8.34
C SER A 53 8.35 -6.38 7.03
N GLN A 54 7.59 -6.37 5.93
CA GLN A 54 8.11 -6.02 4.61
C GLN A 54 7.89 -4.56 4.22
N PHE A 55 7.18 -3.81 5.03
CA PHE A 55 6.94 -2.39 4.78
C PHE A 55 6.88 -1.61 6.09
N GLU A 56 7.01 -0.30 5.99
CA GLU A 56 6.91 0.61 7.13
C GLU A 56 5.95 1.76 6.83
N LEU A 57 5.35 2.31 7.89
CA LEU A 57 4.57 3.53 7.79
C LEU A 57 5.49 4.72 7.60
N ILE A 58 5.19 5.55 6.61
CA ILE A 58 5.91 6.81 6.38
C ILE A 58 4.98 8.02 6.57
N ASN A 59 3.70 7.76 6.81
CA ASN A 59 2.72 8.82 7.02
C ASN A 59 2.81 9.34 8.45
N LYS A 60 3.66 10.31 8.66
CA LYS A 60 3.80 10.96 9.95
C LYS A 60 2.88 12.18 10.02
N SER A 61 2.17 12.34 11.13
CA SER A 61 1.35 13.52 11.41
C SER A 61 0.23 13.78 10.38
N GLY A 62 -0.36 12.74 9.84
CA GLY A 62 -1.49 12.88 8.91
C GLY A 62 -1.11 13.34 7.52
N TYR A 63 0.19 13.32 7.19
CA TYR A 63 0.62 13.64 5.83
C TYR A 63 0.06 12.62 4.84
N ILE A 64 -0.73 13.10 3.90
CA ILE A 64 -1.26 12.29 2.80
C ILE A 64 -0.61 12.80 1.52
N PRO A 65 0.24 11.99 0.84
CA PRO A 65 0.83 12.41 -0.42
C PRO A 65 -0.24 12.84 -1.43
N THR A 66 0.06 13.85 -2.23
CA THR A 66 -0.91 14.41 -3.19
C THR A 66 -1.46 13.35 -4.15
N LYS A 67 -0.64 12.36 -4.50
CA LYS A 67 -1.05 11.23 -5.33
C LYS A 67 -2.12 10.37 -4.70
N ASN A 68 -2.26 10.41 -3.37
CA ASN A 68 -3.25 9.62 -2.64
C ASN A 68 -4.69 10.06 -2.88
N LYS A 69 -4.92 11.32 -3.27
CA LYS A 69 -6.29 11.84 -3.46
C LYS A 69 -7.03 11.12 -4.59
N GLU A 70 -6.33 10.79 -5.66
CA GLU A 70 -6.92 10.00 -6.76
C GLU A 70 -7.18 8.57 -6.34
N PHE A 71 -6.32 8.01 -5.51
CA PHE A 71 -6.41 6.62 -5.07
C PHE A 71 -7.44 6.40 -3.98
N VAL A 72 -7.68 7.37 -3.12
CA VAL A 72 -8.73 7.26 -2.10
C VAL A 72 -10.08 7.02 -2.74
N SER A 73 -10.39 7.67 -3.87
CA SER A 73 -11.60 7.41 -4.63
C SER A 73 -11.65 5.97 -5.16
N ARG A 74 -10.55 5.47 -5.69
CA ARG A 74 -10.45 4.10 -6.21
C ARG A 74 -10.54 3.07 -5.10
N ILE A 75 -9.91 3.33 -3.96
CA ILE A 75 -9.96 2.46 -2.78
C ILE A 75 -11.39 2.33 -2.28
N LYS A 76 -12.15 3.42 -2.24
CA LYS A 76 -13.56 3.38 -1.86
C LYS A 76 -14.39 2.51 -2.80
N THR A 77 -14.12 2.57 -4.08
CA THR A 77 -14.78 1.72 -5.08
C THR A 77 -14.41 0.25 -4.88
N LEU A 78 -13.15 -0.03 -4.59
CA LEU A 78 -12.66 -1.39 -4.35
C LEU A 78 -13.15 -1.99 -3.03
N GLU A 79 -13.54 -1.17 -2.06
CA GLU A 79 -14.14 -1.65 -0.81
C GLU A 79 -15.37 -2.51 -1.05
N TYR A 80 -16.14 -2.18 -2.05
CA TYR A 80 -17.35 -2.92 -2.38
C TYR A 80 -17.08 -4.16 -3.24
N SER A 81 -15.87 -4.29 -3.78
CA SER A 81 -15.46 -5.42 -4.62
C SER A 81 -14.67 -6.47 -3.84
N TYR A 82 -14.17 -6.11 -2.71
CA TYR A 82 -13.45 -6.97 -1.78
C TYR A 82 -14.36 -7.29 -0.58
#